data_602bc21e753ce38b696aa877748d8178
#
_entry.id   602bc21e753ce38b696aa877748d8178
#
_cell.length_a   1.000
_cell.length_b   1.000
_cell.length_c   1.000
_cell.angle_alpha   90.00
_cell.angle_beta   90.00
_cell.angle_gamma   90.00
#
_symmetry.space_group_name_H-M   'P 1'
#
loop_
_entity.id
_entity.type
_entity.pdbx_description
1 polymer ?
#
loop_
_entity_poly.entity_id
_entity_poly.type
_entity_poly.pdbx_seq_one_letter_code
_entity_poly.pdbx_strand_id
1 'polypeptide(L)'
;MSDTFQLTVEEHDGYAILRTEDYVNNLGGEKIGEAADALIEKGVKKLILNFEKSNVVNSIGISILIEVIEKIVDVDGRICFCFLTKTIAKTFNIMGLTQYAEIYDTEAQAIGSI
;
A
#
# COMPACT_ATOMS: atom_id res chain seq x y z
N MET A 1 -13.97 -16.88 -10.54
CA MET A 1 -13.57 -16.64 -10.61
C MET A 1 -12.76 -15.84 -10.15
N SER A 2 -12.39 -15.41 -10.30
CA SER A 2 -11.44 -14.72 -10.12
C SER A 2 -11.37 -13.81 -9.10
N ASP A 3 -11.94 -13.87 -8.16
CA ASP A 3 -11.91 -13.03 -7.16
C ASP A 3 -11.04 -13.38 -6.14
N THR A 4 -9.87 -13.80 -6.44
CA THR A 4 -8.98 -14.35 -5.48
C THR A 4 -7.94 -13.34 -5.13
N PHE A 5 -8.33 -12.14 -4.79
CA PHE A 5 -7.37 -11.18 -4.24
C PHE A 5 -6.64 -11.84 -3.06
N GLN A 6 -5.32 -11.75 -3.07
CA GLN A 6 -4.52 -12.29 -2.00
C GLN A 6 -3.59 -11.22 -1.47
N LEU A 7 -3.33 -11.29 -0.18
CA LEU A 7 -2.44 -10.37 0.50
C LEU A 7 -1.46 -11.16 1.36
N THR A 8 -0.18 -10.90 1.20
CA THR A 8 0.86 -11.47 2.04
C THR A 8 1.49 -10.35 2.85
N VAL A 9 1.65 -10.57 4.15
CA VAL A 9 2.27 -9.60 5.04
C VAL A 9 3.58 -10.17 5.54
N GLU A 10 4.66 -9.43 5.36
CA GLU A 10 5.98 -9.84 5.84
C GLU A 10 6.47 -8.77 6.81
N GLU A 11 6.57 -9.13 8.09
CA GLU A 11 6.99 -8.18 9.12
C GLU A 11 8.49 -8.26 9.34
N HIS A 12 9.10 -7.10 9.48
CA HIS A 12 10.51 -6.97 9.81
C HIS A 12 10.65 -6.04 11.01
N ASP A 13 11.85 -5.89 11.50
CA ASP A 13 12.10 -5.00 12.62
C ASP A 13 11.93 -3.55 12.16
N GLY A 14 10.86 -2.93 12.60
CA GLY A 14 10.57 -1.53 12.31
C GLY A 14 9.78 -1.26 11.04
N TYR A 15 9.50 -2.26 10.20
CA TYR A 15 8.69 -2.06 9.01
C TYR A 15 8.00 -3.36 8.58
N ALA A 16 7.03 -3.24 7.69
CA ALA A 16 6.34 -4.40 7.14
C ALA A 16 6.11 -4.20 5.64
N ILE A 17 6.10 -5.32 4.91
CA ILE A 17 5.83 -5.34 3.48
C ILE A 17 4.50 -6.03 3.25
N LEU A 18 3.60 -5.36 2.52
CA LEU A 18 2.32 -5.92 2.11
C LEU A 18 2.40 -6.16 0.61
N ARG A 19 2.32 -7.42 0.20
CA ARG A 19 2.35 -7.80 -1.22
C ARG A 19 0.96 -8.23 -1.64
N THR A 20 0.44 -7.60 -2.67
CA THR A 20 -0.91 -7.87 -3.16
C THR A 20 -0.86 -8.70 -4.43
N GLU A 21 -1.91 -9.46 -4.70
CA GLU A 21 -2.09 -10.18 -5.96
C GLU A 21 -3.51 -9.97 -6.45
N ASP A 22 -3.63 -9.77 -7.75
CA ASP A 22 -4.91 -9.59 -8.43
C ASP A 22 -5.56 -8.24 -8.21
N TYR A 23 -6.74 -8.07 -8.72
CA TYR A 23 -7.48 -6.82 -8.76
C TYR A 23 -7.79 -6.33 -7.34
N VAL A 24 -7.44 -5.10 -7.05
CA VAL A 24 -7.77 -4.48 -5.76
C VAL A 24 -9.14 -3.81 -5.90
N ASN A 25 -10.17 -4.59 -5.60
CA ASN A 25 -11.54 -4.12 -5.57
C ASN A 25 -11.91 -3.79 -4.12
N ASN A 26 -13.21 -3.73 -3.83
CA ASN A 26 -13.69 -3.43 -2.49
C ASN A 26 -13.13 -4.40 -1.45
N LEU A 27 -13.23 -5.70 -1.73
CA LEU A 27 -12.77 -6.72 -0.80
C LEU A 27 -11.26 -6.67 -0.63
N GLY A 28 -10.53 -6.49 -1.75
CA GLY A 28 -9.07 -6.38 -1.69
C GLY A 28 -8.64 -5.16 -0.90
N GLY A 29 -9.29 -4.02 -1.12
CA GLY A 29 -9.04 -2.82 -0.35
C GLY A 29 -9.27 -3.02 1.13
N GLU A 30 -10.38 -3.68 1.49
CA GLU A 30 -10.69 -3.96 2.89
C GLU A 30 -9.61 -4.83 3.55
N LYS A 31 -9.12 -5.83 2.84
CA LYS A 31 -8.06 -6.69 3.36
C LYS A 31 -6.77 -5.90 3.61
N ILE A 32 -6.42 -5.01 2.68
CA ILE A 32 -5.25 -4.15 2.85
C ILE A 32 -5.46 -3.24 4.07
N GLY A 33 -6.63 -2.63 4.19
CA GLY A 33 -6.94 -1.73 5.30
C GLY A 33 -6.86 -2.43 6.64
N GLU A 34 -7.42 -3.63 6.75
CA GLU A 34 -7.38 -4.42 7.99
C GLU A 34 -5.96 -4.79 8.37
N ALA A 35 -5.16 -5.21 7.39
CA ALA A 35 -3.78 -5.58 7.65
C ALA A 35 -2.96 -4.36 8.10
N ALA A 36 -3.16 -3.23 7.45
CA ALA A 36 -2.47 -1.99 7.82
C ALA A 36 -2.86 -1.55 9.23
N ASP A 37 -4.15 -1.61 9.58
CA ASP A 37 -4.62 -1.25 10.92
C ASP A 37 -3.97 -2.13 11.97
N ALA A 38 -3.92 -3.44 11.75
CA ALA A 38 -3.33 -4.37 12.70
C ALA A 38 -1.84 -4.08 12.90
N LEU A 39 -1.13 -3.76 11.83
CA LEU A 39 0.30 -3.43 11.91
C LEU A 39 0.53 -2.13 12.66
N ILE A 40 -0.27 -1.11 12.39
CA ILE A 40 -0.16 0.18 13.06
C ILE A 40 -0.45 0.02 14.56
N GLU A 41 -1.44 -0.79 14.92
CA GLU A 41 -1.75 -1.07 16.32
C GLU A 41 -0.61 -1.77 17.06
N LYS A 42 0.18 -2.54 16.34
CA LYS A 42 1.37 -3.19 16.93
C LYS A 42 2.55 -2.24 17.04
N GLY A 43 2.42 -1.01 16.54
CA GLY A 43 3.51 -0.04 16.58
C GLY A 43 4.37 0.01 15.32
N VAL A 44 3.98 -0.69 14.25
CA VAL A 44 4.70 -0.61 12.97
C VAL A 44 4.38 0.74 12.34
N LYS A 45 5.40 1.50 12.00
CA LYS A 45 5.23 2.85 11.45
C LYS A 45 5.76 3.01 10.04
N LYS A 46 6.29 1.95 9.46
CA LYS A 46 6.81 2.00 8.09
C LYS A 46 6.21 0.86 7.30
N LEU A 47 5.45 1.19 6.27
CA LEU A 47 4.76 0.22 5.43
C LEU A 47 5.25 0.32 4.00
N ILE A 48 5.48 -0.83 3.37
CA ILE A 48 5.77 -0.92 1.95
C ILE A 48 4.67 -1.75 1.32
N LEU A 49 3.99 -1.18 0.32
CA LEU A 49 2.95 -1.89 -0.41
C LEU A 49 3.47 -2.21 -1.80
N ASN A 50 3.57 -3.50 -2.09
CA ASN A 50 4.09 -3.99 -3.37
C ASN A 50 2.92 -4.41 -4.25
N PHE A 51 2.76 -3.71 -5.38
CA PHE A 51 1.65 -3.93 -6.31
C PHE A 51 2.11 -4.60 -7.61
N GLU A 52 3.24 -5.30 -7.57
CA GLU A 52 3.76 -5.96 -8.78
C GLU A 52 2.74 -6.87 -9.44
N LYS A 53 1.93 -7.53 -8.64
CA LYS A 53 0.93 -8.48 -9.14
C LYS A 53 -0.49 -7.91 -9.12
N SER A 54 -0.64 -6.60 -8.98
CA SER A 54 -1.95 -5.95 -8.94
C SER A 54 -1.92 -4.73 -9.87
N ASN A 55 -2.42 -4.90 -11.08
CA ASN A 55 -2.37 -3.85 -12.09
C ASN A 55 -3.58 -2.93 -12.08
N VAL A 56 -4.63 -3.30 -11.37
CA VAL A 56 -5.90 -2.54 -11.37
C VAL A 56 -6.37 -2.34 -9.94
N VAL A 57 -6.73 -1.11 -9.62
CA VAL A 57 -7.30 -0.74 -8.34
C VAL A 57 -8.56 0.09 -8.65
N ASN A 58 -9.71 -0.32 -8.14
CA ASN A 58 -10.93 0.44 -8.40
C ASN A 58 -11.03 1.65 -7.47
N SER A 59 -12.06 2.48 -7.66
CA SER A 59 -12.19 3.72 -6.90
C SER A 59 -12.36 3.50 -5.40
N ILE A 60 -13.02 2.42 -5.00
CA ILE A 60 -13.15 2.08 -3.58
C ILE A 60 -11.80 1.63 -3.02
N GLY A 61 -11.07 0.83 -3.79
CA GLY A 61 -9.71 0.44 -3.41
C GLY A 61 -8.81 1.67 -3.21
N ILE A 62 -8.88 2.63 -4.12
CA ILE A 62 -8.13 3.88 -3.98
C ILE A 62 -8.52 4.61 -2.70
N SER A 63 -9.84 4.69 -2.40
CA SER A 63 -10.30 5.36 -1.18
C SER A 63 -9.72 4.72 0.07
N ILE A 64 -9.63 3.40 0.09
CA ILE A 64 -9.08 2.69 1.24
C ILE A 64 -7.57 2.92 1.35
N LEU A 65 -6.86 2.96 0.22
CA LEU A 65 -5.44 3.27 0.24
C LEU A 65 -5.19 4.68 0.78
N ILE A 66 -6.05 5.63 0.44
CA ILE A 66 -5.98 6.97 0.99
C ILE A 66 -6.14 6.94 2.52
N GLU A 67 -7.10 6.16 3.02
CA GLU A 67 -7.29 6.01 4.47
C GLU A 67 -6.05 5.42 5.14
N VAL A 68 -5.41 4.44 4.51
CA VAL A 68 -4.18 3.85 5.05
C VAL A 68 -3.07 4.89 5.11
N ILE A 69 -2.94 5.70 4.05
CA ILE A 69 -1.95 6.77 4.03
C ILE A 69 -2.20 7.74 5.18
N GLU A 70 -3.46 8.15 5.38
CA GLU A 70 -3.82 9.07 6.45
C GLU A 70 -3.48 8.51 7.83
N LYS A 71 -3.76 7.23 8.04
CA LYS A 71 -3.48 6.58 9.32
C LYS A 71 -1.99 6.50 9.62
N ILE A 72 -1.18 6.24 8.59
CA ILE A 72 0.26 6.16 8.80
C ILE A 72 0.84 7.54 9.06
N VAL A 73 0.32 8.57 8.41
CA VAL A 73 0.72 9.95 8.65
C VAL A 73 0.36 10.36 10.08
N ASP A 74 -0.81 9.95 10.57
CA ASP A 74 -1.27 10.30 11.92
C ASP A 74 -0.36 9.75 13.02
N VAL A 75 0.38 8.70 12.76
CA VAL A 75 1.32 8.15 13.74
C VAL A 75 2.77 8.53 13.40
N ASP A 76 2.95 9.54 12.55
CA ASP A 76 4.25 10.01 12.10
C ASP A 76 5.06 8.91 11.41
N GLY A 77 4.37 8.04 10.70
CA GLY A 77 5.01 6.94 10.00
C GLY A 77 5.30 7.27 8.54
N ARG A 78 5.75 6.26 7.81
CA ARG A 78 6.05 6.37 6.38
C ARG A 78 5.37 5.26 5.63
N ILE A 79 4.92 5.55 4.42
CA ILE A 79 4.34 4.56 3.54
C ILE A 79 4.97 4.70 2.16
N CYS A 80 5.37 3.56 1.59
CA CYS A 80 5.96 3.49 0.26
C CYS A 80 5.16 2.54 -0.59
N PHE A 81 5.07 2.83 -1.89
CA PHE A 81 4.45 1.94 -2.86
C PHE A 81 5.50 1.59 -3.90
N CYS A 82 5.51 0.35 -4.37
CA CYS A 82 6.40 -0.04 -5.45
C CYS A 82 5.66 -0.86 -6.49
N PHE A 83 6.19 -0.88 -7.69
CA PHE A 83 5.62 -1.57 -8.84
C PHE A 83 4.22 -1.07 -9.20
N LEU A 84 3.92 0.20 -8.96
CA LEU A 84 2.66 0.78 -9.42
C LEU A 84 2.70 0.90 -10.94
N THR A 85 1.56 0.66 -11.59
CA THR A 85 1.45 0.96 -13.02
C THR A 85 1.55 2.47 -13.20
N LYS A 86 1.88 2.91 -14.41
CA LYS A 86 1.95 4.33 -14.71
C LYS A 86 0.62 5.03 -14.44
N THR A 87 -0.48 4.34 -14.74
CA THR A 87 -1.83 4.89 -14.52
C THR A 87 -2.10 5.12 -13.04
N ILE A 88 -1.79 4.14 -12.20
CA ILE A 88 -2.02 4.27 -10.76
C ILE A 88 -1.10 5.35 -10.17
N ALA A 89 0.17 5.36 -10.57
CA ALA A 89 1.11 6.36 -10.09
C ALA A 89 0.66 7.77 -10.49
N LYS A 90 0.16 7.93 -11.70
CA LYS A 90 -0.36 9.21 -12.17
C LYS A 90 -1.57 9.65 -11.37
N THR A 91 -2.47 8.71 -11.06
CA THR A 91 -3.64 8.97 -10.22
C THR A 91 -3.21 9.48 -8.85
N PHE A 92 -2.23 8.83 -8.23
CA PHE A 92 -1.70 9.25 -6.93
C PHE A 92 -1.14 10.67 -7.02
N ASN A 93 -0.41 10.96 -8.08
CA ASN A 93 0.19 12.29 -8.25
C ASN A 93 -0.89 13.36 -8.42
N ILE A 94 -1.89 13.09 -9.25
CA ILE A 94 -2.99 14.03 -9.50
C ILE A 94 -3.76 14.32 -8.22
N MET A 95 -3.95 13.31 -7.37
CA MET A 95 -4.67 13.45 -6.12
C MET A 95 -3.82 14.05 -4.99
N GLY A 96 -2.55 14.36 -5.26
CA GLY A 96 -1.67 14.96 -4.27
C GLY A 96 -1.15 13.97 -3.23
N LEU A 97 -1.33 12.68 -3.45
CA LEU A 97 -0.92 11.66 -2.47
C LEU A 97 0.59 11.48 -2.39
N THR A 98 1.32 11.91 -3.43
CA THR A 98 2.78 11.79 -3.44
C THR A 98 3.45 12.72 -2.45
N GLN A 99 2.70 13.64 -1.84
CA GLN A 99 3.21 14.44 -0.73
C GLN A 99 3.35 13.62 0.55
N TYR A 100 2.60 12.52 0.66
CA TYR A 100 2.54 11.72 1.87
C TYR A 100 3.00 10.29 1.66
N ALA A 101 2.98 9.80 0.43
CA ALA A 101 3.38 8.44 0.09
C ALA A 101 4.49 8.48 -0.94
N GLU A 102 5.54 7.69 -0.70
CA GLU A 102 6.68 7.64 -1.62
C GLU A 102 6.46 6.52 -2.63
N ILE A 103 6.86 6.75 -3.87
CA ILE A 103 6.69 5.77 -4.93
C ILE A 103 8.06 5.38 -5.46
N TYR A 104 8.31 4.08 -5.49
CA TYR A 104 9.57 3.52 -5.99
C TYR A 104 9.27 2.52 -7.09
N ASP A 105 10.26 2.26 -7.94
CA ASP A 105 10.08 1.30 -9.02
C ASP A 105 10.12 -0.14 -8.50
N THR A 106 10.93 -0.41 -7.51
CA THR A 106 11.13 -1.77 -7.00
C THR A 106 11.02 -1.82 -5.48
N GLU A 107 10.76 -3.01 -4.97
CA GLU A 107 10.71 -3.24 -3.52
C GLU A 107 12.07 -2.98 -2.89
N ALA A 108 13.16 -3.36 -3.55
CA ALA A 108 14.51 -3.13 -3.04
C ALA A 108 14.78 -1.65 -2.83
N GLN A 109 14.34 -0.81 -3.75
CA GLN A 109 14.48 0.64 -3.61
C GLN A 109 13.69 1.16 -2.42
N ALA A 110 12.46 0.66 -2.25
CA ALA A 110 11.61 1.06 -1.13
C ALA A 110 12.26 0.67 0.21
N ILE A 111 12.76 -0.55 0.32
CA ILE A 111 13.44 -1.01 1.53
C ILE A 111 14.67 -0.16 1.82
N GLY A 112 15.42 0.18 0.79
CA GLY A 112 16.63 0.99 0.95
C GLY A 112 16.37 2.42 1.43
N SER A 113 15.11 2.89 1.29
CA SER A 113 14.76 4.27 1.67
C SER A 113 14.35 4.40 3.14
N ILE A 114 14.04 3.31 3.79
CA ILE A 114 13.54 3.34 5.16
C ILE A 114 14.58 2.97 6.21
#